data_399a9df4455c97ed8037f513d1c1f3de
#
_entry.id   399a9df4455c97ed8037f513d1c1f3de
#
_cell.length_a   1.000
_cell.length_b   1.000
_cell.length_c   1.000
_cell.angle_alpha   90.00
_cell.angle_beta   90.00
_cell.angle_gamma   90.00
#
_symmetry.space_group_name_H-M   'P 1'
#
loop_
_entity.id
_entity.type
_entity.pdbx_description
1 polymer ?
#
loop_
_entity_poly.entity_id
_entity_poly.type
_entity_poly.pdbx_seq_one_letter_code
_entity_poly.pdbx_strand_id
1 'polypeptide(L)'
;MNKTLALLAAAATAAASLAAAAPALAYDRDLYGRAAASMIERSDIPGALGTFKKGLAFNAFATSGKTFVCDVPQSDPNASDVAVYFPGPEYMFTASYSGKGKDAPSVDVTVNQYATAEDAISAFDALKKNVKKCSGTGSNTWTDDDGTTTTYSTALTNGVVPAVTTTGVESLFVSNNSLSESSTGDSKFVNDQYTVYSLVDDVVIATQYFTNTNTNMTSKQRKAVNQVAFNAETRWLS
;
A
#
# COMPACT_ATOMS: atom_id res chain seq x y z
N MET A 1 36.75 -40.23 -15.60
CA MET A 1 35.79 -39.30 -16.21
C MET A 1 35.69 -38.08 -15.29
N ASN A 2 36.05 -36.92 -15.80
CA ASN A 2 36.48 -35.79 -15.03
C ASN A 2 35.32 -35.03 -14.34
N LYS A 3 35.33 -35.00 -13.01
CA LYS A 3 34.48 -34.18 -12.17
C LYS A 3 34.64 -32.64 -12.38
N THR A 4 35.70 -32.25 -13.05
CA THR A 4 36.00 -30.83 -13.37
C THR A 4 35.18 -30.25 -14.51
N LEU A 5 34.64 -31.04 -15.41
CA LEU A 5 33.80 -30.56 -16.52
C LEU A 5 32.36 -30.22 -16.09
N ALA A 6 31.86 -30.87 -15.03
CA ALA A 6 30.50 -30.61 -14.53
C ALA A 6 30.39 -29.27 -13.78
N LEU A 7 31.49 -28.82 -13.14
CA LEU A 7 31.52 -27.54 -12.42
C LEU A 7 31.58 -26.31 -13.34
N LEU A 8 32.20 -26.46 -14.53
CA LEU A 8 32.27 -25.38 -15.52
C LEU A 8 30.94 -25.14 -16.24
N ALA A 9 30.13 -26.19 -16.44
CA ALA A 9 28.81 -26.06 -17.04
C ALA A 9 27.79 -25.40 -16.11
N ALA A 10 27.89 -25.65 -14.78
CA ALA A 10 27.03 -25.01 -13.77
C ALA A 10 27.34 -23.53 -13.56
N ALA A 11 28.61 -23.14 -13.68
CA ALA A 11 29.02 -21.74 -13.57
C ALA A 11 28.59 -20.90 -14.79
N ALA A 12 28.58 -21.49 -15.99
CA ALA A 12 28.16 -20.80 -17.20
C ALA A 12 26.63 -20.57 -17.26
N THR A 13 25.84 -21.48 -16.71
CA THR A 13 24.37 -21.30 -16.63
C THR A 13 23.95 -20.29 -15.56
N ALA A 14 24.68 -20.18 -14.45
CA ALA A 14 24.43 -19.16 -13.42
C ALA A 14 24.80 -17.74 -13.91
N ALA A 15 25.88 -17.61 -14.71
CA ALA A 15 26.28 -16.33 -15.30
C ALA A 15 25.30 -15.86 -16.39
N ALA A 16 24.74 -16.79 -17.17
CA ALA A 16 23.76 -16.45 -18.21
C ALA A 16 22.40 -16.01 -17.61
N SER A 17 21.97 -16.58 -16.49
CA SER A 17 20.75 -16.16 -15.81
C SER A 17 20.89 -14.81 -15.10
N LEU A 18 22.08 -14.43 -14.63
CA LEU A 18 22.36 -13.10 -14.10
C LEU A 18 22.46 -12.03 -15.19
N ALA A 19 22.97 -12.38 -16.38
CA ALA A 19 23.05 -11.45 -17.51
C ALA A 19 21.67 -11.18 -18.17
N ALA A 20 20.73 -12.13 -18.10
CA ALA A 20 19.37 -11.94 -18.63
C ALA A 20 18.46 -11.12 -17.69
N ALA A 21 18.82 -10.99 -16.40
CA ALA A 21 18.10 -10.13 -15.45
C ALA A 21 18.61 -8.67 -15.47
N ALA A 22 19.75 -8.38 -16.10
CA ALA A 22 20.34 -7.05 -16.13
C ALA A 22 19.66 -6.03 -17.06
N PRO A 23 19.00 -6.38 -18.18
CA PRO A 23 18.34 -5.39 -19.02
C PRO A 23 17.06 -4.80 -18.45
N ALA A 24 16.42 -5.47 -17.48
CA ALA A 24 15.18 -4.98 -16.84
C ALA A 24 15.41 -3.83 -15.85
N LEU A 25 16.66 -3.48 -15.59
CA LEU A 25 17.06 -2.41 -14.67
C LEU A 25 17.78 -1.26 -15.38
N ALA A 26 17.60 -1.10 -16.68
CA ALA A 26 17.93 0.17 -17.34
C ALA A 26 16.91 1.21 -16.87
N TYR A 27 17.10 1.64 -15.64
CA TYR A 27 16.40 2.75 -15.01
C TYR A 27 16.44 3.95 -15.94
N ASP A 28 15.28 4.45 -16.31
CA ASP A 28 15.18 5.81 -16.79
C ASP A 28 15.55 6.72 -15.60
N ARG A 29 16.78 7.25 -15.65
CA ARG A 29 17.32 8.10 -14.58
C ARG A 29 16.48 9.36 -14.39
N ASP A 30 15.86 9.85 -15.46
CA ASP A 30 15.03 11.04 -15.44
C ASP A 30 13.71 10.74 -14.71
N LEU A 31 13.11 9.56 -14.96
CA LEU A 31 11.91 9.12 -14.29
C LEU A 31 12.16 8.89 -12.78
N TYR A 32 13.28 8.21 -12.42
CA TYR A 32 13.64 8.04 -11.02
C TYR A 32 13.90 9.36 -10.32
N GLY A 33 14.58 10.29 -10.98
CA GLY A 33 14.85 11.64 -10.46
C GLY A 33 13.55 12.42 -10.24
N ARG A 34 12.62 12.36 -11.19
CA ARG A 34 11.30 12.98 -11.07
C ARG A 34 10.51 12.36 -9.92
N ALA A 35 10.43 11.03 -9.85
CA ALA A 35 9.72 10.34 -8.76
C ALA A 35 10.32 10.67 -7.38
N ALA A 36 11.65 10.67 -7.25
CA ALA A 36 12.32 11.00 -6.00
C ALA A 36 12.10 12.47 -5.58
N ALA A 37 12.13 13.40 -6.54
CA ALA A 37 11.88 14.82 -6.27
C ALA A 37 10.41 15.12 -5.93
N SER A 38 9.48 14.32 -6.47
CA SER A 38 8.03 14.51 -6.29
C SER A 38 7.50 13.83 -5.03
N MET A 39 8.28 12.96 -4.36
CA MET A 39 7.85 12.32 -3.13
C MET A 39 7.67 13.34 -2.01
N ILE A 40 6.67 13.08 -1.17
CA ILE A 40 6.42 13.88 0.04
C ILE A 40 7.67 13.90 0.93
N GLU A 41 7.82 14.98 1.67
CA GLU A 41 8.79 15.09 2.75
C GLU A 41 8.09 14.94 4.11
N ARG A 42 8.90 14.76 5.16
CA ARG A 42 8.37 14.69 6.53
C ARG A 42 7.53 15.92 6.90
N SER A 43 7.88 17.10 6.40
CA SER A 43 7.17 18.36 6.59
C SER A 43 5.75 18.36 6.00
N ASP A 44 5.50 17.50 5.02
CA ASP A 44 4.19 17.35 4.38
C ASP A 44 3.22 16.49 5.18
N ILE A 45 3.72 15.81 6.23
CA ILE A 45 2.91 14.93 7.08
C ILE A 45 2.34 15.73 8.26
N PRO A 46 1.01 15.95 8.32
CA PRO A 46 0.39 16.67 9.41
C PRO A 46 0.62 16.01 10.77
N GLY A 47 0.90 16.81 11.81
CA GLY A 47 1.15 16.32 13.16
C GLY A 47 -0.02 15.52 13.77
N ALA A 48 -1.23 15.61 13.22
CA ALA A 48 -2.37 14.80 13.62
C ALA A 48 -2.15 13.29 13.38
N LEU A 49 -1.25 12.90 12.47
CA LEU A 49 -0.89 11.51 12.21
C LEU A 49 0.20 10.98 13.14
N GLY A 50 0.85 11.85 13.90
CA GLY A 50 1.91 11.48 14.83
C GLY A 50 3.25 12.14 14.50
N THR A 51 4.29 11.68 15.19
CA THR A 51 5.67 12.13 14.96
C THR A 51 6.48 11.04 14.30
N PHE A 52 6.96 11.29 13.10
CA PHE A 52 7.73 10.35 12.32
C PHE A 52 9.23 10.62 12.42
N LYS A 53 10.04 9.55 12.40
CA LYS A 53 11.47 9.67 12.26
C LYS A 53 11.79 10.02 10.81
N LYS A 54 12.92 10.69 10.59
CA LYS A 54 13.51 10.81 9.25
C LYS A 54 14.09 9.45 8.86
N GLY A 55 13.29 8.63 8.24
CA GLY A 55 13.68 7.32 7.72
C GLY A 55 12.95 7.18 6.40
N LEU A 56 13.54 7.72 5.35
CA LEU A 56 13.05 7.50 4.01
C LEU A 56 13.59 6.14 3.56
N ALA A 57 12.74 5.13 3.53
CA ALA A 57 12.96 4.01 2.64
C ALA A 57 12.33 4.39 1.31
N PHE A 58 13.13 4.93 0.39
CA PHE A 58 12.71 5.12 -0.99
C PHE A 58 13.08 3.86 -1.74
N ASN A 59 12.08 3.13 -2.18
CA ASN A 59 12.22 1.92 -2.96
C ASN A 59 11.62 2.15 -4.33
N ALA A 60 12.30 1.65 -5.35
CA ALA A 60 11.83 1.70 -6.71
C ALA A 60 12.03 0.33 -7.34
N PHE A 61 11.01 -0.18 -8.01
CA PHE A 61 11.08 -1.46 -8.70
C PHE A 61 10.13 -1.49 -9.88
N ALA A 62 10.57 -2.18 -10.96
CA ALA A 62 9.68 -2.54 -12.05
C ALA A 62 8.67 -3.56 -11.56
N THR A 63 7.42 -3.40 -11.95
CA THR A 63 6.36 -4.34 -11.62
C THR A 63 5.69 -4.84 -12.87
N SER A 64 5.14 -6.03 -12.78
CA SER A 64 4.26 -6.54 -13.83
C SER A 64 3.08 -7.23 -13.16
N GLY A 65 1.89 -7.01 -13.69
CA GLY A 65 0.72 -7.77 -13.26
C GLY A 65 -0.32 -6.93 -12.51
N LYS A 66 -0.53 -7.19 -11.22
CA LYS A 66 -1.67 -6.62 -10.47
C LYS A 66 -1.21 -5.99 -9.18
N THR A 67 -1.76 -4.83 -8.86
CA THR A 67 -1.57 -4.15 -7.58
C THR A 67 -2.71 -4.51 -6.63
N PHE A 68 -2.37 -4.88 -5.41
CA PHE A 68 -3.32 -5.23 -4.35
C PHE A 68 -4.08 -4.00 -3.84
N VAL A 69 -5.34 -4.18 -3.51
CA VAL A 69 -6.23 -3.15 -2.95
C VAL A 69 -6.70 -3.52 -1.55
N CYS A 70 -7.34 -4.68 -1.41
CA CYS A 70 -7.93 -5.15 -0.16
C CYS A 70 -8.19 -6.66 -0.20
N ASP A 71 -8.34 -7.24 0.99
CA ASP A 71 -8.93 -8.57 1.16
C ASP A 71 -10.37 -8.41 1.64
N VAL A 72 -11.31 -8.95 0.88
CA VAL A 72 -12.74 -8.92 1.22
C VAL A 72 -13.07 -10.12 2.10
N PRO A 73 -13.47 -9.90 3.36
CA PRO A 73 -13.83 -10.99 4.26
C PRO A 73 -15.05 -11.73 3.72
N GLN A 74 -15.01 -13.06 3.87
CA GLN A 74 -16.11 -13.91 3.48
C GLN A 74 -17.06 -14.13 4.66
N SER A 75 -18.33 -14.35 4.36
CA SER A 75 -19.34 -14.65 5.38
C SER A 75 -19.18 -16.06 5.98
N ASP A 76 -18.54 -16.98 5.25
CA ASP A 76 -18.15 -18.28 5.77
C ASP A 76 -16.81 -18.16 6.52
N PRO A 77 -16.76 -18.42 7.83
CA PRO A 77 -15.52 -18.28 8.61
C PRO A 77 -14.42 -19.26 8.19
N ASN A 78 -14.75 -20.31 7.43
CA ASN A 78 -13.78 -21.26 6.89
C ASN A 78 -13.30 -20.89 5.48
N ALA A 79 -13.91 -19.91 4.85
CA ALA A 79 -13.48 -19.44 3.53
C ALA A 79 -12.34 -18.43 3.67
N SER A 80 -11.36 -18.52 2.78
CA SER A 80 -10.31 -17.50 2.67
C SER A 80 -10.88 -16.19 2.16
N ASP A 81 -10.36 -15.07 2.66
CA ASP A 81 -10.66 -13.75 2.13
C ASP A 81 -10.38 -13.65 0.63
N VAL A 82 -11.14 -12.86 -0.07
CA VAL A 82 -10.97 -12.67 -1.51
C VAL A 82 -10.16 -11.41 -1.79
N ALA A 83 -8.95 -11.60 -2.28
CA ALA A 83 -8.06 -10.51 -2.66
C ALA A 83 -8.57 -9.75 -3.87
N VAL A 84 -8.61 -8.43 -3.75
CA VAL A 84 -9.02 -7.48 -4.79
C VAL A 84 -7.79 -6.77 -5.32
N TYR A 85 -7.69 -6.67 -6.64
CA TYR A 85 -6.56 -6.08 -7.34
C TYR A 85 -7.03 -5.09 -8.41
N PHE A 86 -6.10 -4.25 -8.88
CA PHE A 86 -6.22 -3.46 -10.11
C PHE A 86 -4.98 -3.66 -11.00
N PRO A 87 -4.99 -3.26 -12.28
CA PRO A 87 -3.83 -3.38 -13.16
C PRO A 87 -2.59 -2.73 -12.56
N GLY A 88 -1.48 -3.47 -12.51
CA GLY A 88 -0.22 -2.99 -11.97
C GLY A 88 0.46 -1.98 -12.89
N PRO A 89 1.29 -1.10 -12.32
CA PRO A 89 2.08 -0.13 -13.04
C PRO A 89 3.28 -0.78 -13.74
N GLU A 90 3.95 -0.01 -14.59
CA GLU A 90 5.26 -0.37 -15.12
C GLU A 90 6.36 -0.19 -14.05
N TYR A 91 6.29 0.89 -13.31
CA TYR A 91 7.19 1.19 -12.20
C TYR A 91 6.42 1.57 -10.94
N MET A 92 6.97 1.22 -9.79
CA MET A 92 6.45 1.59 -8.49
C MET A 92 7.54 2.25 -7.66
N PHE A 93 7.21 3.39 -7.06
CA PHE A 93 8.09 4.15 -6.18
C PHE A 93 7.39 4.33 -4.84
N THR A 94 8.06 3.98 -3.74
CA THR A 94 7.45 4.08 -2.41
C THR A 94 8.35 4.87 -1.46
N ALA A 95 7.76 5.85 -0.78
CA ALA A 95 8.36 6.54 0.34
C ALA A 95 7.62 6.16 1.63
N SER A 96 8.36 5.65 2.62
CA SER A 96 7.80 5.17 3.88
C SER A 96 8.32 5.98 5.06
N TYR A 97 7.41 6.37 5.95
CA TYR A 97 7.68 7.10 7.19
C TYR A 97 7.11 6.32 8.36
N SER A 98 7.95 5.93 9.30
CA SER A 98 7.54 5.22 10.49
C SER A 98 7.69 6.08 11.75
N GLY A 99 6.74 5.97 12.66
CA GLY A 99 6.81 6.54 13.99
C GLY A 99 7.86 5.85 14.88
N LYS A 100 7.88 6.22 16.15
CA LYS A 100 8.75 5.58 17.15
C LYS A 100 7.99 4.53 17.93
N GLY A 101 8.54 3.33 18.05
CA GLY A 101 7.98 2.24 18.86
C GLY A 101 7.48 1.06 18.05
N LYS A 102 7.12 -0.02 18.73
CA LYS A 102 6.68 -1.29 18.12
C LYS A 102 5.34 -1.12 17.39
N ASP A 103 4.44 -0.35 17.97
CA ASP A 103 3.08 -0.12 17.47
C ASP A 103 2.93 1.29 16.86
N ALA A 104 4.06 1.82 16.36
CA ALA A 104 4.08 3.17 15.83
C ALA A 104 3.32 3.24 14.49
N PRO A 105 2.61 4.36 14.23
CA PRO A 105 1.96 4.56 12.96
C PRO A 105 2.97 4.66 11.81
N SER A 106 2.53 4.31 10.61
CA SER A 106 3.28 4.56 9.37
C SER A 106 2.46 5.37 8.38
N VAL A 107 3.18 6.10 7.53
CA VAL A 107 2.65 6.76 6.34
C VAL A 107 3.48 6.28 5.16
N ASP A 108 2.83 5.69 4.18
CA ASP A 108 3.45 5.24 2.95
C ASP A 108 2.82 5.97 1.76
N VAL A 109 3.67 6.51 0.89
CA VAL A 109 3.22 7.08 -0.38
C VAL A 109 3.84 6.29 -1.50
N THR A 110 2.99 5.68 -2.31
CA THR A 110 3.40 4.87 -3.46
C THR A 110 2.90 5.53 -4.74
N VAL A 111 3.82 5.85 -5.63
CA VAL A 111 3.53 6.29 -6.99
C VAL A 111 3.58 5.08 -7.91
N ASN A 112 2.45 4.75 -8.50
CA ASN A 112 2.30 3.70 -9.48
C ASN A 112 2.34 4.36 -10.86
N GLN A 113 3.46 4.26 -11.56
CA GLN A 113 3.68 4.87 -12.87
C GLN A 113 3.31 3.91 -13.99
N TYR A 114 2.51 4.39 -14.92
CA TYR A 114 2.09 3.67 -16.12
C TYR A 114 2.86 4.20 -17.36
N ALA A 115 2.83 3.44 -18.45
CA ALA A 115 3.51 3.81 -19.68
C ALA A 115 2.90 5.09 -20.33
N THR A 116 1.59 5.27 -20.15
CA THR A 116 0.85 6.44 -20.67
C THR A 116 -0.22 6.91 -19.69
N ALA A 117 -0.69 8.13 -19.86
CA ALA A 117 -1.83 8.65 -19.11
C ALA A 117 -3.12 7.84 -19.35
N GLU A 118 -3.33 7.32 -20.56
CA GLU A 118 -4.46 6.47 -20.90
C GLU A 118 -4.41 5.14 -20.15
N ASP A 119 -3.23 4.55 -19.95
CA ASP A 119 -3.05 3.35 -19.15
C ASP A 119 -3.34 3.61 -17.67
N ALA A 120 -2.90 4.76 -17.14
CA ALA A 120 -3.20 5.19 -15.77
C ALA A 120 -4.71 5.40 -15.57
N ILE A 121 -5.40 6.05 -16.51
CA ILE A 121 -6.86 6.22 -16.50
C ILE A 121 -7.55 4.86 -16.51
N SER A 122 -7.15 3.96 -17.40
CA SER A 122 -7.72 2.60 -17.49
C SER A 122 -7.54 1.82 -16.19
N ALA A 123 -6.35 1.89 -15.59
CA ALA A 123 -6.05 1.25 -14.30
C ALA A 123 -6.87 1.85 -13.16
N PHE A 124 -7.04 3.18 -13.14
CA PHE A 124 -7.83 3.86 -12.13
C PHE A 124 -9.33 3.58 -12.28
N ASP A 125 -9.86 3.46 -13.51
CA ASP A 125 -11.24 3.03 -13.75
C ASP A 125 -11.49 1.59 -13.29
N ALA A 126 -10.52 0.69 -13.51
CA ALA A 126 -10.57 -0.65 -12.94
C ALA A 126 -10.52 -0.63 -11.41
N LEU A 127 -9.68 0.23 -10.82
CA LEU A 127 -9.61 0.46 -9.38
C LEU A 127 -10.95 0.96 -8.85
N LYS A 128 -11.58 1.98 -9.45
CA LYS A 128 -12.93 2.48 -9.08
C LYS A 128 -13.99 1.37 -9.06
N LYS A 129 -13.95 0.50 -10.06
CA LYS A 129 -14.86 -0.65 -10.13
C LYS A 129 -14.58 -1.66 -9.03
N ASN A 130 -13.32 -1.94 -8.76
CA ASN A 130 -12.89 -2.99 -7.84
C ASN A 130 -12.94 -2.53 -6.38
N VAL A 131 -12.65 -1.27 -6.07
CA VAL A 131 -12.79 -0.68 -4.73
C VAL A 131 -14.20 -0.87 -4.17
N LYS A 132 -15.23 -0.85 -5.00
CA LYS A 132 -16.62 -1.11 -4.57
C LYS A 132 -16.81 -2.49 -3.94
N LYS A 133 -15.92 -3.44 -4.21
CA LYS A 133 -15.90 -4.77 -3.58
C LYS A 133 -15.26 -4.74 -2.20
N CYS A 134 -14.42 -3.74 -1.90
CA CYS A 134 -13.77 -3.55 -0.61
C CYS A 134 -14.75 -3.04 0.44
N SER A 135 -15.79 -3.80 0.72
CA SER A 135 -16.82 -3.48 1.71
C SER A 135 -17.29 -4.75 2.39
N GLY A 136 -17.71 -4.62 3.63
CA GLY A 136 -18.24 -5.73 4.41
C GLY A 136 -17.56 -5.91 5.75
N THR A 137 -18.04 -6.86 6.49
CA THR A 137 -17.50 -7.26 7.80
C THR A 137 -17.27 -8.75 7.81
N GLY A 138 -16.18 -9.17 8.41
CA GLY A 138 -15.88 -10.56 8.68
C GLY A 138 -15.50 -10.74 10.14
N SER A 139 -15.67 -11.95 10.66
CA SER A 139 -15.22 -12.31 12.00
C SER A 139 -14.78 -13.76 12.00
N ASN A 140 -13.65 -14.02 12.65
CA ASN A 140 -13.15 -15.36 12.88
C ASN A 140 -12.81 -15.52 14.36
N THR A 141 -13.08 -16.69 14.91
CA THR A 141 -12.85 -17.00 16.32
C THR A 141 -12.08 -18.30 16.40
N TRP A 142 -11.02 -18.33 17.20
CA TRP A 142 -10.26 -19.55 17.52
C TRP A 142 -10.05 -19.65 19.03
N THR A 143 -9.84 -20.86 19.47
CA THR A 143 -9.54 -21.15 20.88
C THR A 143 -8.17 -21.80 20.95
N ASP A 144 -7.29 -21.24 21.74
CA ASP A 144 -5.95 -21.77 22.00
C ASP A 144 -6.00 -22.96 22.94
N ASP A 145 -4.89 -23.72 23.05
CA ASP A 145 -4.79 -24.95 23.88
C ASP A 145 -5.02 -24.67 25.38
N ASP A 146 -4.81 -23.41 25.82
CA ASP A 146 -5.10 -23.00 27.21
C ASP A 146 -6.58 -22.62 27.44
N GLY A 147 -7.42 -22.72 26.41
CA GLY A 147 -8.84 -22.37 26.45
C GLY A 147 -9.13 -20.88 26.22
N THR A 148 -8.13 -20.06 25.96
CA THR A 148 -8.32 -18.66 25.60
C THR A 148 -8.95 -18.56 24.22
N THR A 149 -10.09 -17.88 24.12
CA THR A 149 -10.77 -17.64 22.84
C THR A 149 -10.44 -16.24 22.36
N THR A 150 -9.97 -16.13 21.13
CA THR A 150 -9.69 -14.84 20.48
C THR A 150 -10.62 -14.67 19.28
N THR A 151 -11.28 -13.53 19.22
CA THR A 151 -12.13 -13.13 18.09
C THR A 151 -11.42 -12.03 17.31
N TYR A 152 -11.22 -12.25 16.02
CA TYR A 152 -10.71 -11.27 15.07
C TYR A 152 -11.84 -10.80 14.19
N SER A 153 -12.09 -9.50 14.18
CA SER A 153 -13.14 -8.86 13.39
C SER A 153 -12.53 -7.85 12.42
N THR A 154 -13.00 -7.87 11.19
CA THR A 154 -12.56 -6.93 10.14
C THR A 154 -13.76 -6.18 9.60
N ALA A 155 -13.62 -4.88 9.41
CA ALA A 155 -14.60 -4.03 8.73
C ALA A 155 -13.92 -3.25 7.61
N LEU A 156 -14.41 -3.45 6.38
CA LEU A 156 -13.99 -2.74 5.19
C LEU A 156 -15.00 -1.70 4.78
N THR A 157 -14.53 -0.50 4.49
CA THR A 157 -15.32 0.59 3.90
C THR A 157 -14.56 1.26 2.77
N ASN A 158 -15.30 1.80 1.81
CA ASN A 158 -14.74 2.53 0.69
C ASN A 158 -15.61 3.74 0.33
N GLY A 159 -15.07 4.62 -0.49
CA GLY A 159 -15.82 5.77 -1.00
C GLY A 159 -14.98 6.72 -1.82
N VAL A 160 -15.60 7.81 -2.23
CA VAL A 160 -14.93 8.94 -2.88
C VAL A 160 -14.39 9.87 -1.80
N VAL A 161 -13.16 10.30 -1.95
CA VAL A 161 -12.62 11.37 -1.10
C VAL A 161 -13.27 12.67 -1.55
N PRO A 162 -13.97 13.41 -0.66
CA PRO A 162 -14.47 14.72 -1.01
C PRO A 162 -13.30 15.59 -1.50
N ALA A 163 -13.48 16.21 -2.65
CA ALA A 163 -12.44 17.04 -3.26
C ALA A 163 -11.92 18.06 -2.23
N VAL A 164 -10.73 17.82 -1.70
CA VAL A 164 -10.02 18.77 -0.84
C VAL A 164 -9.39 19.86 -1.70
N THR A 165 -9.53 19.77 -3.07
CA THR A 165 -8.55 20.36 -3.94
C THR A 165 -9.14 21.13 -5.10
N THR A 166 -8.44 22.20 -5.43
CA THR A 166 -8.51 22.98 -6.65
C THR A 166 -7.90 22.27 -7.87
N THR A 167 -7.34 21.08 -7.71
CA THR A 167 -6.59 20.37 -8.79
C THR A 167 -7.48 19.59 -9.74
N GLY A 168 -8.74 19.33 -9.39
CA GLY A 168 -9.62 18.48 -10.21
C GLY A 168 -9.25 16.99 -10.20
N VAL A 169 -8.33 16.57 -9.34
CA VAL A 169 -7.89 15.19 -9.21
C VAL A 169 -9.00 14.35 -8.61
N GLU A 170 -9.33 13.23 -9.26
CA GLU A 170 -10.27 12.24 -8.72
C GLU A 170 -9.57 11.34 -7.70
N SER A 171 -10.15 11.20 -6.52
CA SER A 171 -9.60 10.38 -5.45
C SER A 171 -10.65 9.47 -4.80
N LEU A 172 -10.19 8.27 -4.42
CA LEU A 172 -10.98 7.24 -3.75
C LEU A 172 -10.30 6.87 -2.45
N PHE A 173 -11.05 6.28 -1.52
CA PHE A 173 -10.43 5.66 -0.35
C PHE A 173 -10.92 4.22 -0.12
N VAL A 174 -10.04 3.45 0.53
CA VAL A 174 -10.36 2.16 1.17
C VAL A 174 -9.90 2.26 2.63
N SER A 175 -10.77 1.89 3.55
CA SER A 175 -10.45 1.78 4.97
C SER A 175 -10.65 0.35 5.43
N ASN A 176 -9.66 -0.18 6.12
CA ASN A 176 -9.71 -1.49 6.78
C ASN A 176 -9.51 -1.27 8.28
N ASN A 177 -10.51 -1.67 9.06
CA ASN A 177 -10.43 -1.68 10.51
C ASN A 177 -10.47 -3.12 10.99
N SER A 178 -9.46 -3.54 11.72
CA SER A 178 -9.36 -4.88 12.28
C SER A 178 -9.21 -4.83 13.79
N LEU A 179 -10.03 -5.59 14.48
CA LEU A 179 -10.06 -5.68 15.93
C LEU A 179 -9.80 -7.13 16.35
N SER A 180 -8.91 -7.33 17.29
CA SER A 180 -8.68 -8.62 17.96
C SER A 180 -9.06 -8.49 19.42
N GLU A 181 -9.94 -9.36 19.89
CA GLU A 181 -10.42 -9.38 21.28
C GLU A 181 -10.25 -10.78 21.88
N SER A 182 -9.54 -10.85 22.99
CA SER A 182 -9.41 -12.08 23.78
C SER A 182 -10.56 -12.23 24.77
N SER A 183 -10.98 -13.46 25.05
CA SER A 183 -11.97 -13.77 26.09
C SER A 183 -11.50 -13.38 27.50
N THR A 184 -10.20 -13.26 27.73
CA THR A 184 -9.62 -12.77 28.99
C THR A 184 -9.69 -11.26 29.12
N GLY A 185 -10.01 -10.54 28.05
CA GLY A 185 -10.04 -9.08 28.00
C GLY A 185 -8.67 -8.41 27.94
N ASP A 186 -7.58 -9.18 28.03
CA ASP A 186 -6.21 -8.68 28.14
C ASP A 186 -5.61 -8.21 26.79
N SER A 187 -6.21 -8.58 25.68
CA SER A 187 -5.74 -8.20 24.35
C SER A 187 -6.86 -7.59 23.52
N LYS A 188 -6.86 -6.26 23.44
CA LYS A 188 -7.65 -5.53 22.46
C LYS A 188 -6.69 -4.83 21.51
N PHE A 189 -6.68 -5.30 20.28
CA PHE A 189 -5.82 -4.78 19.25
C PHE A 189 -6.67 -4.24 18.11
N VAL A 190 -6.45 -3.01 17.74
CA VAL A 190 -7.09 -2.39 16.58
C VAL A 190 -6.00 -2.09 15.57
N ASN A 191 -6.18 -2.64 14.39
CA ASN A 191 -5.39 -2.33 13.24
C ASN A 191 -6.28 -1.49 12.31
N ASP A 192 -5.96 -0.24 12.11
CA ASP A 192 -6.73 0.67 11.27
C ASP A 192 -5.84 1.18 10.13
N GLN A 193 -6.26 0.88 8.90
CA GLN A 193 -5.59 1.27 7.68
C GLN A 193 -6.54 2.14 6.86
N TYR A 194 -6.02 3.24 6.35
CA TYR A 194 -6.75 4.13 5.45
C TYR A 194 -5.86 4.48 4.27
N THR A 195 -6.29 4.09 3.08
CA THR A 195 -5.56 4.29 1.84
C THR A 195 -6.36 5.20 0.91
N VAL A 196 -5.74 6.26 0.44
CA VAL A 196 -6.28 7.16 -0.58
C VAL A 196 -5.56 6.88 -1.89
N TYR A 197 -6.32 6.71 -2.95
CA TYR A 197 -5.82 6.55 -4.31
C TYR A 197 -6.23 7.76 -5.14
N SER A 198 -5.28 8.38 -5.82
CA SER A 198 -5.49 9.58 -6.65
C SER A 198 -4.94 9.35 -8.06
N LEU A 199 -5.72 9.70 -9.08
CA LEU A 199 -5.25 9.69 -10.47
C LEU A 199 -4.63 11.03 -10.80
N VAL A 200 -3.36 11.05 -11.17
CA VAL A 200 -2.61 12.27 -11.53
C VAL A 200 -1.79 11.99 -12.77
N ASP A 201 -2.18 12.55 -13.90
CA ASP A 201 -1.46 12.40 -15.16
C ASP A 201 -1.26 10.91 -15.53
N ASP A 202 -0.02 10.44 -15.63
CA ASP A 202 0.36 9.06 -15.96
C ASP A 202 0.57 8.15 -14.72
N VAL A 203 0.13 8.60 -13.53
CA VAL A 203 0.31 7.86 -12.28
C VAL A 203 -0.98 7.66 -11.49
N VAL A 204 -1.00 6.59 -10.72
CA VAL A 204 -1.93 6.41 -9.59
C VAL A 204 -1.14 6.49 -8.30
N ILE A 205 -1.37 7.54 -7.51
CA ILE A 205 -0.72 7.73 -6.22
C ILE A 205 -1.56 7.06 -5.15
N ALA A 206 -0.96 6.16 -4.38
CA ALA A 206 -1.56 5.55 -3.19
C ALA A 206 -0.91 6.14 -1.93
N THR A 207 -1.70 6.83 -1.11
CA THR A 207 -1.28 7.34 0.20
C THR A 207 -1.94 6.52 1.28
N GLN A 208 -1.14 5.79 2.04
CA GLN A 208 -1.60 4.90 3.08
C GLN A 208 -1.15 5.38 4.45
N TYR A 209 -2.06 5.38 5.39
CA TYR A 209 -1.78 5.50 6.81
C TYR A 209 -2.20 4.22 7.51
N PHE A 210 -1.32 3.74 8.34
CA PHE A 210 -1.52 2.55 9.13
C PHE A 210 -1.28 2.89 10.61
N THR A 211 -2.15 2.43 11.47
CA THR A 211 -1.99 2.55 12.92
C THR A 211 -2.35 1.24 13.62
N ASN A 212 -1.58 0.92 14.63
CA ASN A 212 -1.65 -0.29 15.42
C ASN A 212 -1.92 0.10 16.90
N THR A 213 -2.92 0.94 17.10
CA THR A 213 -3.28 1.42 18.44
C THR A 213 -4.62 0.84 18.86
N ASN A 214 -4.90 0.85 20.15
CA ASN A 214 -6.18 0.38 20.69
C ASN A 214 -7.34 1.38 20.46
N THR A 215 -7.22 2.25 19.48
CA THR A 215 -8.23 3.25 19.15
C THR A 215 -8.39 3.36 17.65
N ASN A 216 -9.63 3.47 17.21
CA ASN A 216 -9.95 3.68 15.81
C ASN A 216 -9.42 5.04 15.33
N MET A 217 -9.07 5.10 14.05
CA MET A 217 -8.66 6.33 13.40
C MET A 217 -9.76 7.39 13.47
N THR A 218 -9.40 8.55 13.96
CA THR A 218 -10.31 9.68 14.11
C THR A 218 -10.59 10.37 12.77
N SER A 219 -11.70 11.09 12.66
CA SER A 219 -11.98 11.93 11.50
C SER A 219 -10.88 12.96 11.22
N LYS A 220 -10.20 13.45 12.29
CA LYS A 220 -9.06 14.36 12.15
C LYS A 220 -7.86 13.69 11.48
N GLN A 221 -7.57 12.44 11.82
CA GLN A 221 -6.51 11.66 11.19
C GLN A 221 -6.84 11.35 9.73
N ARG A 222 -8.08 10.92 9.41
CA ARG A 222 -8.50 10.71 8.02
C ARG A 222 -8.36 11.97 7.15
N LYS A 223 -8.77 13.13 7.67
CA LYS A 223 -8.54 14.42 6.99
C LYS A 223 -7.07 14.72 6.81
N ALA A 224 -6.23 14.36 7.77
CA ALA A 224 -4.78 14.53 7.66
C ALA A 224 -4.17 13.60 6.60
N VAL A 225 -4.64 12.36 6.44
CA VAL A 225 -4.21 11.47 5.34
C VAL A 225 -4.61 12.05 3.99
N ASN A 226 -5.84 12.58 3.86
CA ASN A 226 -6.27 13.25 2.63
C ASN A 226 -5.36 14.46 2.30
N GLN A 227 -4.88 15.17 3.32
CA GLN A 227 -3.92 16.27 3.12
C GLN A 227 -2.56 15.76 2.63
N VAL A 228 -2.07 14.61 3.15
CA VAL A 228 -0.84 13.98 2.64
C VAL A 228 -1.01 13.57 1.17
N ALA A 229 -2.15 12.97 0.81
CA ALA A 229 -2.45 12.62 -0.58
C ALA A 229 -2.42 13.84 -1.48
N PHE A 230 -3.06 14.94 -1.07
CA PHE A 230 -3.02 16.21 -1.78
C PHE A 230 -1.60 16.77 -1.95
N ASN A 231 -0.79 16.71 -0.91
CA ASN A 231 0.60 17.17 -0.98
C ASN A 231 1.41 16.32 -1.98
N ALA A 232 1.17 14.99 -2.02
CA ALA A 232 1.79 14.10 -3.00
C ALA A 232 1.37 14.42 -4.43
N GLU A 233 0.06 14.66 -4.68
CA GLU A 233 -0.47 15.10 -5.96
C GLU A 233 0.19 16.41 -6.44
N THR A 234 0.25 17.40 -5.54
CA THR A 234 0.83 18.71 -5.84
C THR A 234 2.31 18.61 -6.20
N ARG A 235 3.07 17.80 -5.48
CA ARG A 235 4.48 17.58 -5.77
C ARG A 235 4.70 16.85 -7.10
N TRP A 236 3.81 15.95 -7.48
CA TRP A 236 3.90 15.28 -8.77
C TRP A 236 3.64 16.25 -9.95
N LEU A 237 2.74 17.21 -9.75
CA LEU A 237 2.35 18.20 -10.75
C LEU A 237 3.32 19.41 -10.84
N SER A 238 4.26 19.58 -9.91
CA SER A 238 5.20 20.70 -9.86
C SER A 238 6.49 20.41 -10.63
#